data_c5f37b73d97b555d46db7031bfdf58f9
#
_entry.id   c5f37b73d97b555d46db7031bfdf58f9
#
_cell.length_a   1.000
_cell.length_b   1.000
_cell.length_c   1.000
_cell.angle_alpha   90.00
_cell.angle_beta   90.00
_cell.angle_gamma   90.00
#
_symmetry.space_group_name_H-M   'P 1'
#
loop_
_entity.id
_entity.type
_entity.pdbx_description
1 polymer ?
#
loop_
_entity_poly.entity_id
_entity_poly.type
_entity_poly.pdbx_seq_one_letter_code
_entity_poly.pdbx_strand_id
1 'polypeptide(L)'
;LWRFPELLQRVLKTGKRIFAVDDSAGNIAEGIPVVRSSNLKAWVSIMYGCNNFCSYCIVPYVRGRERSRRPEEILEEVKGLIAAGYKDITLLGQNVNSYGKDLGLGVDFADLMASIAELPGEFWLRFMTSHPKDASKKLFDTIARYPKIAKQFHLPFQSGNDRVLKAMNRHYTREEYLKLAHYGREIMPELVLTSDVIVGFPGETEEEFEDTISL
;
A
#
# COMPACT_ATOMS: atom_id res chain seq x y z
N LEU A 1 19.71 1.03 -0.54
CA LEU A 1 20.32 1.01 0.82
C LEU A 1 21.24 -0.19 1.06
N TRP A 2 21.02 -1.35 0.46
CA TRP A 2 21.86 -2.55 0.64
C TRP A 2 23.34 -2.34 0.24
N ARG A 3 23.63 -1.43 -0.68
CA ARG A 3 25.01 -1.04 -1.05
C ARG A 3 25.62 0.02 -0.13
N PHE A 4 24.91 0.47 0.89
CA PHE A 4 25.41 1.53 1.78
C PHE A 4 26.78 1.23 2.42
N PRO A 5 27.05 0.01 2.94
CA PRO A 5 28.37 -0.31 3.52
C PRO A 5 29.51 -0.15 2.51
N GLU A 6 29.32 -0.60 1.26
CA GLU A 6 30.30 -0.46 0.18
C GLU A 6 30.55 1.03 -0.15
N LEU A 7 29.47 1.79 -0.32
CA LEU A 7 29.55 3.21 -0.65
C LEU A 7 30.21 4.01 0.48
N LEU A 8 29.87 3.74 1.74
CA LEU A 8 30.48 4.35 2.91
C LEU A 8 31.97 4.06 2.96
N GLN A 9 32.37 2.80 2.77
CA GLN A 9 33.78 2.41 2.76
C GLN A 9 34.59 3.12 1.66
N ARG A 10 33.98 3.32 0.48
CA ARG A 10 34.61 4.10 -0.61
C ARG A 10 34.77 5.57 -0.23
N VAL A 11 33.77 6.20 0.39
CA VAL A 11 33.87 7.59 0.86
C VAL A 11 34.99 7.71 1.89
N LEU A 12 35.04 6.82 2.88
CA LEU A 12 36.09 6.83 3.93
C LEU A 12 37.49 6.62 3.37
N LYS A 13 37.63 5.78 2.33
CA LYS A 13 38.94 5.54 1.69
C LYS A 13 39.38 6.68 0.78
N THR A 14 38.46 7.33 0.09
CA THR A 14 38.82 8.28 -0.97
C THR A 14 38.66 9.74 -0.56
N GLY A 15 37.89 10.03 0.50
CA GLY A 15 37.48 11.38 0.89
C GLY A 15 36.56 12.07 -0.12
N LYS A 16 36.13 11.39 -1.20
CA LYS A 16 35.34 11.97 -2.29
C LYS A 16 33.85 11.69 -2.11
N ARG A 17 33.03 12.64 -2.53
CA ARG A 17 31.57 12.43 -2.62
C ARG A 17 31.26 11.34 -3.64
N ILE A 18 30.31 10.48 -3.31
CA ILE A 18 29.80 9.43 -4.21
C ILE A 18 28.32 9.68 -4.47
N PHE A 19 27.97 9.71 -5.74
CA PHE A 19 26.58 9.70 -6.22
C PHE A 19 26.32 8.30 -6.78
N ALA A 20 25.45 7.54 -6.13
CA ALA A 20 25.01 6.22 -6.60
C ALA A 20 23.51 6.31 -6.85
N VAL A 21 23.15 6.73 -8.04
CA VAL A 21 21.78 6.70 -8.56
C VAL A 21 21.69 5.48 -9.46
N ASP A 22 20.77 4.59 -9.15
CA ASP A 22 20.52 3.39 -9.94
C ASP A 22 19.22 3.61 -10.73
N ASP A 23 19.35 3.75 -12.04
CA ASP A 23 18.21 3.94 -12.96
C ASP A 23 17.53 2.60 -13.33
N SER A 24 18.10 1.48 -12.89
CA SER A 24 17.48 0.17 -13.08
C SER A 24 16.29 -0.04 -12.13
N ALA A 25 15.31 -0.82 -12.56
CA ALA A 25 14.27 -1.34 -11.69
C ALA A 25 14.94 -2.27 -10.65
N GLY A 26 15.51 -1.68 -9.60
CA GLY A 26 16.35 -2.36 -8.62
C GLY A 26 15.74 -3.65 -8.07
N ASN A 27 16.58 -4.61 -7.72
CA ASN A 27 16.14 -5.85 -7.09
C ASN A 27 15.60 -5.56 -5.67
N ILE A 28 14.60 -6.32 -5.27
CA ILE A 28 14.15 -6.34 -3.88
C ILE A 28 15.20 -7.13 -3.09
N ALA A 29 15.79 -6.49 -2.09
CA ALA A 29 16.73 -7.15 -1.21
C ALA A 29 15.97 -7.80 -0.05
N GLU A 30 15.96 -9.11 0.00
CA GLU A 30 15.37 -9.90 1.08
C GLU A 30 16.41 -10.18 2.19
N GLY A 31 15.92 -10.55 3.38
CA GLY A 31 16.77 -10.96 4.50
C GLY A 31 17.65 -9.85 5.11
N ILE A 32 17.41 -8.59 4.79
CA ILE A 32 18.16 -7.48 5.41
C ILE A 32 17.73 -7.34 6.87
N PRO A 33 18.68 -7.34 7.83
CA PRO A 33 18.36 -7.10 9.23
C PRO A 33 17.66 -5.76 9.44
N VAL A 34 16.49 -5.78 10.07
CA VAL A 34 15.71 -4.60 10.38
C VAL A 34 15.78 -4.30 11.86
N VAL A 35 16.31 -3.13 12.22
CA VAL A 35 16.22 -2.62 13.60
C VAL A 35 14.84 -2.01 13.81
N ARG A 36 14.08 -2.58 14.72
CA ARG A 36 12.73 -2.12 15.04
C ARG A 36 12.71 -1.34 16.36
N SER A 37 12.06 -0.19 16.38
CA SER A 37 11.98 0.67 17.56
C SER A 37 10.85 0.27 18.52
N SER A 38 9.98 -0.66 18.13
CA SER A 38 8.86 -1.17 18.93
C SER A 38 8.95 -2.69 19.01
N ASN A 39 8.51 -3.25 20.10
CA ASN A 39 8.30 -4.70 20.30
C ASN A 39 6.82 -5.11 20.18
N LEU A 40 5.91 -4.15 19.94
CA LEU A 40 4.48 -4.39 19.77
C LEU A 40 4.05 -4.29 18.31
N LYS A 41 4.54 -3.26 17.59
CA LYS A 41 4.16 -2.94 16.20
C LYS A 41 5.29 -3.25 15.24
N ALA A 42 4.95 -3.90 14.12
CA ALA A 42 5.88 -4.16 13.04
C ALA A 42 5.29 -3.70 11.70
N TRP A 43 6.16 -3.20 10.84
CA TRP A 43 5.84 -2.75 9.50
C TRP A 43 6.55 -3.67 8.52
N VAL A 44 5.80 -4.21 7.57
CA VAL A 44 6.29 -5.17 6.57
C VAL A 44 6.03 -4.59 5.19
N SER A 45 7.10 -4.21 4.49
CA SER A 45 6.98 -3.81 3.09
C SER A 45 6.69 -5.02 2.24
N ILE A 46 5.58 -5.01 1.49
CA ILE A 46 5.18 -6.13 0.63
C ILE A 46 5.43 -5.86 -0.85
N MET A 47 5.59 -4.59 -1.22
CA MET A 47 5.86 -4.16 -2.58
C MET A 47 6.50 -2.77 -2.63
N TYR A 48 7.07 -2.43 -3.78
CA TYR A 48 7.72 -1.16 -4.05
C TYR A 48 7.25 -0.59 -5.40
N GLY A 49 7.27 0.75 -5.55
CA GLY A 49 6.87 1.43 -6.76
C GLY A 49 5.36 1.52 -6.95
N CYS A 50 4.93 2.21 -8.01
CA CYS A 50 3.51 2.38 -8.32
C CYS A 50 3.32 2.64 -9.81
N ASN A 51 2.30 2.02 -10.42
CA ASN A 51 1.96 2.17 -11.83
C ASN A 51 0.79 3.12 -12.10
N ASN A 52 0.26 3.80 -11.07
CA ASN A 52 -0.94 4.62 -11.24
C ASN A 52 -0.67 5.95 -11.94
N PHE A 53 0.53 6.54 -11.81
CA PHE A 53 0.89 7.81 -12.45
C PHE A 53 -0.14 8.93 -12.22
N CYS A 54 -0.70 9.01 -11.00
CA CYS A 54 -1.56 10.13 -10.63
C CYS A 54 -0.81 11.44 -10.90
N SER A 55 -1.48 12.45 -11.52
CA SER A 55 -0.83 13.63 -12.07
C SER A 55 -0.08 14.50 -11.06
N TYR A 56 -0.43 14.39 -9.79
CA TYR A 56 0.21 15.12 -8.67
C TYR A 56 1.29 14.30 -7.94
N CYS A 57 1.56 13.05 -8.38
CA CYS A 57 2.38 12.12 -7.61
C CYS A 57 3.74 11.84 -8.27
N ILE A 58 4.82 12.06 -7.51
CA ILE A 58 6.19 11.79 -7.97
C ILE A 58 6.62 10.33 -7.82
N VAL A 59 5.87 9.51 -7.09
CA VAL A 59 6.25 8.13 -6.72
C VAL A 59 6.69 7.27 -7.91
N PRO A 60 5.96 7.18 -9.03
CA PRO A 60 6.38 6.35 -10.17
C PRO A 60 7.76 6.70 -10.72
N TYR A 61 8.13 7.98 -10.63
CA TYR A 61 9.39 8.51 -11.16
C TYR A 61 10.58 8.28 -10.22
N VAL A 62 10.34 8.23 -8.89
CA VAL A 62 11.40 8.10 -7.88
C VAL A 62 11.48 6.72 -7.24
N ARG A 63 10.40 5.93 -7.26
CA ARG A 63 10.34 4.56 -6.75
C ARG A 63 10.28 3.51 -7.87
N GLY A 64 10.02 3.94 -9.10
CA GLY A 64 9.89 3.08 -10.27
C GLY A 64 8.56 2.33 -10.35
N ARG A 65 8.52 1.34 -11.23
CA ARG A 65 7.36 0.49 -11.44
C ARG A 65 7.08 -0.41 -10.25
N GLU A 66 5.84 -0.92 -10.16
CA GLU A 66 5.42 -1.87 -9.14
C GLU A 66 6.28 -3.13 -9.19
N ARG A 67 6.72 -3.56 -8.01
CA ARG A 67 7.47 -4.78 -7.77
C ARG A 67 7.01 -5.37 -6.46
N SER A 68 6.35 -6.50 -6.53
CA SER A 68 5.85 -7.24 -5.36
C SER A 68 6.93 -8.17 -4.82
N ARG A 69 7.01 -8.31 -3.51
CA ARG A 69 7.78 -9.39 -2.88
C ARG A 69 7.05 -10.72 -3.04
N ARG A 70 7.77 -11.80 -3.04
CA ARG A 70 7.16 -13.14 -3.12
C ARG A 70 6.35 -13.42 -1.87
N PRO A 71 5.18 -14.08 -1.99
CA PRO A 71 4.33 -14.39 -0.83
C PRO A 71 5.07 -15.18 0.25
N GLU A 72 5.92 -16.12 -0.14
CA GLU A 72 6.68 -16.97 0.78
C GLU A 72 7.61 -16.17 1.69
N GLU A 73 8.31 -15.17 1.12
CA GLU A 73 9.22 -14.30 1.86
C GLU A 73 8.48 -13.41 2.87
N ILE A 74 7.30 -12.91 2.47
CA ILE A 74 6.46 -12.11 3.37
C ILE A 74 5.91 -12.98 4.50
N LEU A 75 5.43 -14.18 4.20
CA LEU A 75 4.90 -15.11 5.19
C LEU A 75 5.97 -15.52 6.20
N GLU A 76 7.19 -15.77 5.74
CA GLU A 76 8.31 -16.11 6.63
C GLU A 76 8.68 -14.94 7.55
N GLU A 77 8.76 -13.72 7.01
CA GLU A 77 8.98 -12.52 7.83
C GLU A 77 7.89 -12.36 8.89
N VAL A 78 6.61 -12.49 8.49
CA VAL A 78 5.47 -12.35 9.41
C VAL A 78 5.47 -13.44 10.49
N LYS A 79 5.78 -14.70 10.15
CA LYS A 79 5.96 -15.78 11.13
C LYS A 79 7.03 -15.44 12.16
N GLY A 80 8.17 -14.95 11.69
CA GLY A 80 9.25 -14.51 12.58
C GLY A 80 8.82 -13.39 13.53
N LEU A 81 8.02 -12.42 13.04
CA LEU A 81 7.47 -11.35 13.87
C LEU A 81 6.49 -11.87 14.93
N ILE A 82 5.59 -12.76 14.55
CA ILE A 82 4.63 -13.39 15.48
C ILE A 82 5.38 -14.16 16.56
N ALA A 83 6.39 -14.96 16.18
CA ALA A 83 7.24 -15.71 17.11
C ALA A 83 8.04 -14.78 18.06
N ALA A 84 8.44 -13.60 17.59
CA ALA A 84 9.10 -12.57 18.39
C ALA A 84 8.14 -11.76 19.28
N GLY A 85 6.83 -12.05 19.25
CA GLY A 85 5.83 -11.45 20.13
C GLY A 85 5.16 -10.18 19.60
N TYR A 86 5.37 -9.79 18.35
CA TYR A 86 4.67 -8.65 17.74
C TYR A 86 3.17 -8.91 17.63
N LYS A 87 2.36 -7.89 17.96
CA LYS A 87 0.89 -7.99 18.02
C LYS A 87 0.15 -7.10 17.03
N ASP A 88 0.81 -6.16 16.42
CA ASP A 88 0.23 -5.25 15.41
C ASP A 88 1.16 -5.22 14.19
N ILE A 89 0.74 -5.89 13.11
CA ILE A 89 1.53 -6.04 11.88
C ILE A 89 0.84 -5.25 10.77
N THR A 90 1.55 -4.27 10.21
CA THR A 90 1.02 -3.42 9.14
C THR A 90 1.77 -3.67 7.84
N LEU A 91 1.05 -4.06 6.80
CA LEU A 91 1.59 -4.23 5.46
C LEU A 91 1.70 -2.89 4.74
N LEU A 92 2.85 -2.65 4.12
CA LEU A 92 3.19 -1.40 3.45
C LEU A 92 3.54 -1.60 1.98
N GLY A 93 3.17 -0.61 1.19
CA GLY A 93 3.54 -0.45 -0.21
C GLY A 93 3.17 0.96 -0.68
N GLN A 94 3.30 1.29 -1.95
CA GLN A 94 2.81 2.55 -2.51
C GLN A 94 1.37 2.42 -3.01
N ASN A 95 0.92 1.20 -3.32
CA ASN A 95 -0.46 0.82 -3.61
C ASN A 95 -0.62 -0.68 -3.31
N VAL A 96 -0.88 -1.04 -2.05
CA VAL A 96 -0.91 -2.45 -1.64
C VAL A 96 -1.99 -3.28 -2.36
N ASN A 97 -3.06 -2.63 -2.83
CA ASN A 97 -4.16 -3.30 -3.52
C ASN A 97 -3.75 -3.88 -4.89
N SER A 98 -2.64 -3.39 -5.47
CA SER A 98 -2.10 -3.93 -6.73
C SER A 98 -1.09 -5.06 -6.53
N TYR A 99 -0.82 -5.46 -5.28
CA TYR A 99 0.10 -6.55 -4.97
C TYR A 99 -0.18 -7.81 -5.79
N GLY A 100 0.89 -8.42 -6.27
CA GLY A 100 0.86 -9.70 -6.99
C GLY A 100 0.64 -9.60 -8.49
N LYS A 101 0.16 -8.46 -9.03
CA LYS A 101 -0.10 -8.28 -10.46
C LYS A 101 1.13 -8.51 -11.35
N ASP A 102 2.31 -8.19 -10.83
CA ASP A 102 3.60 -8.31 -11.52
C ASP A 102 4.27 -9.68 -11.34
N LEU A 103 3.78 -10.51 -10.42
CA LEU A 103 4.40 -11.81 -10.10
C LEU A 103 4.03 -12.92 -11.08
N GLY A 104 2.89 -12.82 -11.77
CA GLY A 104 2.39 -13.88 -12.66
C GLY A 104 2.00 -15.18 -11.94
N LEU A 105 1.78 -15.14 -10.63
CA LEU A 105 1.46 -16.30 -9.80
C LEU A 105 -0.04 -16.52 -9.57
N GLY A 106 -0.90 -15.63 -10.07
CA GLY A 106 -2.33 -15.67 -9.83
C GLY A 106 -2.75 -15.36 -8.38
N VAL A 107 -1.83 -14.82 -7.57
CA VAL A 107 -2.05 -14.40 -6.18
C VAL A 107 -2.24 -12.89 -6.15
N ASP A 108 -3.29 -12.42 -5.50
CA ASP A 108 -3.55 -10.99 -5.29
C ASP A 108 -3.39 -10.59 -3.81
N PHE A 109 -3.65 -9.31 -3.52
CA PHE A 109 -3.54 -8.77 -2.16
C PHE A 109 -4.50 -9.44 -1.17
N ALA A 110 -5.72 -9.79 -1.61
CA ALA A 110 -6.69 -10.48 -0.76
C ALA A 110 -6.21 -11.89 -0.38
N ASP A 111 -5.58 -12.62 -1.32
CA ASP A 111 -4.99 -13.94 -1.05
C ASP A 111 -3.83 -13.85 -0.06
N LEU A 112 -2.96 -12.84 -0.21
CA LEU A 112 -1.87 -12.61 0.74
C LEU A 112 -2.40 -12.31 2.14
N MET A 113 -3.41 -11.41 2.25
CA MET A 113 -4.04 -11.06 3.52
C MET A 113 -4.67 -12.30 4.19
N ALA A 114 -5.36 -13.14 3.42
CA ALA A 114 -5.93 -14.39 3.92
C ALA A 114 -4.83 -15.34 4.46
N SER A 115 -3.79 -15.57 3.66
CA SER A 115 -2.66 -16.44 4.04
C SER A 115 -1.97 -15.98 5.32
N ILE A 116 -1.79 -14.66 5.49
CA ILE A 116 -1.22 -14.11 6.73
C ILE A 116 -2.19 -14.29 7.91
N ALA A 117 -3.48 -14.01 7.71
CA ALA A 117 -4.48 -14.12 8.77
C ALA A 117 -4.67 -15.57 9.28
N GLU A 118 -4.38 -16.57 8.46
CA GLU A 118 -4.40 -18.00 8.81
C GLU A 118 -3.20 -18.43 9.66
N LEU A 119 -2.13 -17.64 9.71
CA LEU A 119 -0.99 -17.98 10.57
C LEU A 119 -1.39 -18.09 12.04
N PRO A 120 -0.81 -19.05 12.80
CA PRO A 120 -1.12 -19.21 14.21
C PRO A 120 -0.64 -18.00 15.02
N GLY A 121 -1.31 -17.75 16.14
CA GLY A 121 -1.00 -16.65 17.07
C GLY A 121 -2.07 -15.56 17.09
N GLU A 122 -1.98 -14.69 18.09
CA GLU A 122 -2.87 -13.54 18.28
C GLU A 122 -2.16 -12.27 17.86
N PHE A 123 -2.64 -11.63 16.79
CA PHE A 123 -2.13 -10.36 16.27
C PHE A 123 -3.20 -9.65 15.45
N TRP A 124 -3.04 -8.34 15.30
CA TRP A 124 -3.78 -7.53 14.34
C TRP A 124 -3.00 -7.42 13.04
N LEU A 125 -3.69 -7.65 11.92
CA LEU A 125 -3.18 -7.42 10.58
C LEU A 125 -3.81 -6.15 10.02
N ARG A 126 -2.97 -5.22 9.58
CA ARG A 126 -3.35 -3.94 8.98
C ARG A 126 -2.64 -3.73 7.67
N PHE A 127 -3.12 -2.79 6.91
CA PHE A 127 -2.46 -2.33 5.69
C PHE A 127 -2.68 -0.83 5.48
N MET A 128 -1.84 -0.21 4.69
CA MET A 128 -1.92 1.22 4.35
C MET A 128 -1.64 1.42 2.86
N THR A 129 -2.00 2.61 2.36
CA THR A 129 -1.73 3.05 0.98
C THR A 129 -2.48 2.26 -0.07
N SER A 130 -3.78 2.50 -0.12
CA SER A 130 -4.70 1.89 -1.09
C SER A 130 -5.05 2.85 -2.23
N HIS A 131 -5.54 2.28 -3.34
CA HIS A 131 -6.10 3.05 -4.44
C HIS A 131 -7.48 2.47 -4.80
N PRO A 132 -8.54 3.28 -4.91
CA PRO A 132 -9.91 2.79 -5.18
C PRO A 132 -10.03 1.92 -6.43
N LYS A 133 -9.31 2.26 -7.51
CA LYS A 133 -9.25 1.46 -8.74
C LYS A 133 -8.90 -0.01 -8.51
N ASP A 134 -8.03 -0.28 -7.54
CA ASP A 134 -7.51 -1.61 -7.25
C ASP A 134 -8.19 -2.27 -6.04
N ALA A 135 -9.12 -1.58 -5.38
CA ALA A 135 -9.94 -2.16 -4.32
C ALA A 135 -11.00 -3.09 -4.94
N SER A 136 -11.03 -4.34 -4.49
CA SER A 136 -11.95 -5.36 -5.01
C SER A 136 -12.94 -5.83 -3.95
N LYS A 137 -14.11 -6.31 -4.37
CA LYS A 137 -15.06 -6.98 -3.45
C LYS A 137 -14.41 -8.13 -2.72
N LYS A 138 -13.58 -8.94 -3.42
CA LYS A 138 -12.80 -10.04 -2.81
C LYS A 138 -11.96 -9.55 -1.61
N LEU A 139 -11.35 -8.36 -1.70
CA LEU A 139 -10.59 -7.81 -0.58
C LEU A 139 -11.51 -7.46 0.60
N PHE A 140 -12.65 -6.81 0.36
CA PHE A 140 -13.63 -6.52 1.41
C PHE A 140 -14.15 -7.81 2.06
N ASP A 141 -14.50 -8.85 1.27
CA ASP A 141 -14.93 -10.15 1.77
C ASP A 141 -13.86 -10.82 2.64
N THR A 142 -12.59 -10.71 2.22
CA THR A 142 -11.45 -11.22 3.00
C THR A 142 -11.32 -10.48 4.33
N ILE A 143 -11.42 -9.14 4.33
CA ILE A 143 -11.38 -8.34 5.56
C ILE A 143 -12.54 -8.75 6.49
N ALA A 144 -13.74 -8.93 5.95
CA ALA A 144 -14.92 -9.35 6.72
C ALA A 144 -14.73 -10.73 7.35
N ARG A 145 -14.19 -11.67 6.58
CA ARG A 145 -14.04 -13.08 6.96
C ARG A 145 -13.06 -13.32 8.11
N TYR A 146 -11.93 -12.60 8.13
CA TYR A 146 -10.84 -12.88 9.07
C TYR A 146 -10.83 -11.91 10.25
N PRO A 147 -11.08 -12.38 11.49
CA PRO A 147 -11.12 -11.52 12.69
C PRO A 147 -9.79 -10.80 13.00
N LYS A 148 -8.66 -11.41 12.60
CA LYS A 148 -7.33 -10.81 12.79
C LYS A 148 -7.10 -9.59 11.91
N ILE A 149 -7.85 -9.42 10.82
CA ILE A 149 -7.74 -8.27 9.94
C ILE A 149 -8.54 -7.12 10.55
N ALA A 150 -7.88 -6.01 10.83
CA ALA A 150 -8.54 -4.82 11.36
C ALA A 150 -9.59 -4.29 10.38
N LYS A 151 -10.79 -4.00 10.88
CA LYS A 151 -11.91 -3.45 10.09
C LYS A 151 -11.71 -1.96 9.83
N GLN A 152 -10.54 -1.62 9.30
CA GLN A 152 -10.14 -0.26 8.93
C GLN A 152 -9.57 -0.27 7.53
N PHE A 153 -10.09 0.59 6.66
CA PHE A 153 -9.63 0.72 5.29
C PHE A 153 -9.41 2.19 4.94
N HIS A 154 -8.15 2.55 4.73
CA HIS A 154 -7.80 3.85 4.18
C HIS A 154 -7.93 3.80 2.66
N LEU A 155 -8.97 4.46 2.13
CA LEU A 155 -9.34 4.43 0.70
C LEU A 155 -9.48 5.86 0.17
N PRO A 156 -8.37 6.53 -0.19
CA PRO A 156 -8.37 7.94 -0.56
C PRO A 156 -9.08 8.19 -1.89
N PHE A 157 -10.20 8.90 -1.85
CA PHE A 157 -10.97 9.23 -3.06
C PHE A 157 -10.49 10.50 -3.78
N GLN A 158 -9.79 11.39 -3.09
CA GLN A 158 -9.14 12.60 -3.58
C GLN A 158 -10.09 13.69 -4.09
N SER A 159 -11.11 13.38 -4.88
CA SER A 159 -12.16 14.29 -5.36
C SER A 159 -13.46 13.53 -5.58
N GLY A 160 -14.58 14.19 -5.39
CA GLY A 160 -15.92 13.67 -5.68
C GLY A 160 -16.43 13.95 -7.10
N ASN A 161 -15.62 14.58 -7.95
CA ASN A 161 -16.02 14.94 -9.32
C ASN A 161 -15.23 14.15 -10.36
N ASP A 162 -15.93 13.55 -11.33
CA ASP A 162 -15.31 12.64 -12.33
C ASP A 162 -14.36 13.35 -13.28
N ARG A 163 -14.62 14.64 -13.64
CA ARG A 163 -13.70 15.41 -14.48
C ARG A 163 -12.39 15.66 -13.73
N VAL A 164 -12.47 16.01 -12.45
CA VAL A 164 -11.29 16.23 -11.58
C VAL A 164 -10.54 14.92 -11.38
N LEU A 165 -11.23 13.81 -11.09
CA LEU A 165 -10.62 12.47 -10.99
C LEU A 165 -9.88 12.08 -12.27
N LYS A 166 -10.47 12.35 -13.44
CA LYS A 166 -9.83 12.13 -14.74
C LYS A 166 -8.59 13.01 -14.93
N ALA A 167 -8.64 14.28 -14.55
CA ALA A 167 -7.49 15.20 -14.60
C ALA A 167 -6.38 14.77 -13.63
N MET A 168 -6.74 14.17 -12.48
CA MET A 168 -5.83 13.56 -11.53
C MET A 168 -5.27 12.20 -12.00
N ASN A 169 -5.73 11.66 -13.13
CA ASN A 169 -5.37 10.32 -13.65
C ASN A 169 -5.74 9.19 -12.68
N ARG A 170 -6.96 9.26 -12.09
CA ARG A 170 -7.35 8.31 -11.03
C ARG A 170 -8.00 7.01 -11.53
N HIS A 171 -8.53 6.95 -12.76
CA HIS A 171 -9.09 5.76 -13.42
C HIS A 171 -10.22 5.05 -12.65
N TYR A 172 -11.06 5.80 -11.97
CA TYR A 172 -12.34 5.38 -11.40
C TYR A 172 -13.26 6.59 -11.32
N THR A 173 -14.56 6.35 -11.16
CA THR A 173 -15.58 7.36 -11.02
C THR A 173 -16.08 7.49 -9.59
N ARG A 174 -16.75 8.62 -9.28
CA ARG A 174 -17.46 8.82 -8.01
C ARG A 174 -18.41 7.65 -7.71
N GLU A 175 -19.20 7.23 -8.71
CA GLU A 175 -20.16 6.15 -8.55
C GLU A 175 -19.48 4.81 -8.19
N GLU A 176 -18.38 4.47 -8.84
CA GLU A 176 -17.60 3.27 -8.55
C GLU A 176 -17.04 3.30 -7.14
N TYR A 177 -16.54 4.46 -6.68
CA TYR A 177 -16.09 4.62 -5.31
C TYR A 177 -17.23 4.40 -4.31
N LEU A 178 -18.38 5.05 -4.51
CA LEU A 178 -19.56 4.91 -3.64
C LEU A 178 -20.04 3.46 -3.57
N LYS A 179 -20.07 2.73 -4.70
CA LYS A 179 -20.43 1.30 -4.73
C LYS A 179 -19.53 0.46 -3.85
N LEU A 180 -18.21 0.72 -3.88
CA LEU A 180 -17.24 0.03 -3.02
C LEU A 180 -17.44 0.38 -1.54
N ALA A 181 -17.63 1.66 -1.23
CA ALA A 181 -17.82 2.13 0.14
C ALA A 181 -19.11 1.58 0.75
N HIS A 182 -20.21 1.60 0.00
CA HIS A 182 -21.49 1.03 0.43
C HIS A 182 -21.38 -0.47 0.63
N TYR A 183 -20.80 -1.20 -0.33
CA TYR A 183 -20.58 -2.63 -0.20
C TYR A 183 -19.79 -2.98 1.06
N GLY A 184 -18.69 -2.27 1.31
CA GLY A 184 -17.88 -2.50 2.50
C GLY A 184 -18.64 -2.30 3.80
N ARG A 185 -19.47 -1.24 3.88
CA ARG A 185 -20.32 -0.95 5.05
C ARG A 185 -21.47 -1.94 5.21
N GLU A 186 -22.00 -2.46 4.10
CA GLU A 186 -23.08 -3.47 4.12
C GLU A 186 -22.59 -4.77 4.74
N ILE A 187 -21.41 -5.28 4.33
CA ILE A 187 -20.88 -6.55 4.83
C ILE A 187 -20.12 -6.41 6.16
N MET A 188 -19.69 -5.20 6.51
CA MET A 188 -18.98 -4.90 7.77
C MET A 188 -19.52 -3.58 8.35
N PRO A 189 -20.61 -3.60 9.13
CA PRO A 189 -21.16 -2.38 9.73
C PRO A 189 -20.17 -1.60 10.62
N GLU A 190 -19.19 -2.29 11.21
CA GLU A 190 -18.11 -1.73 12.02
C GLU A 190 -16.93 -1.19 11.19
N LEU A 191 -16.97 -1.27 9.86
CA LEU A 191 -15.88 -0.81 9.00
C LEU A 191 -15.62 0.69 9.15
N VAL A 192 -14.39 1.02 9.52
CA VAL A 192 -13.88 2.39 9.51
C VAL A 192 -13.23 2.68 8.15
N LEU A 193 -13.88 3.50 7.34
CA LEU A 193 -13.32 4.06 6.11
C LEU A 193 -12.69 5.42 6.43
N THR A 194 -11.44 5.60 6.00
CA THR A 194 -10.75 6.90 6.03
C THR A 194 -10.29 7.27 4.62
N SER A 195 -10.18 8.56 4.37
CA SER A 195 -9.83 9.07 3.05
C SER A 195 -8.99 10.34 3.16
N ASP A 196 -8.26 10.64 2.09
CA ASP A 196 -7.69 11.94 1.82
C ASP A 196 -8.44 12.63 0.68
N VAL A 197 -8.46 13.96 0.72
CA VAL A 197 -9.09 14.82 -0.27
C VAL A 197 -8.09 15.91 -0.68
N ILE A 198 -8.02 16.19 -1.97
CA ILE A 198 -7.28 17.33 -2.53
C ILE A 198 -8.30 18.40 -2.90
N VAL A 199 -8.17 19.58 -2.29
CA VAL A 199 -9.01 20.74 -2.55
C VAL A 199 -8.24 21.75 -3.37
N GLY A 200 -8.91 22.40 -4.34
CA GLY A 200 -8.31 23.39 -5.20
C GLY A 200 -7.33 22.78 -6.21
N PHE A 201 -7.65 21.58 -6.73
CA PHE A 201 -6.86 21.00 -7.81
C PHE A 201 -6.87 21.94 -9.03
N PRO A 202 -5.75 22.10 -9.78
CA PRO A 202 -5.68 23.04 -10.89
C PRO A 202 -6.85 22.91 -11.88
N GLY A 203 -7.65 23.98 -12.01
CA GLY A 203 -8.83 24.03 -12.85
C GLY A 203 -10.10 23.40 -12.24
N GLU A 204 -10.10 23.06 -10.97
CA GLU A 204 -11.31 22.68 -10.22
C GLU A 204 -12.21 23.90 -10.04
N THR A 205 -13.50 23.77 -10.34
CA THR A 205 -14.51 24.80 -10.10
C THR A 205 -15.18 24.63 -8.75
N GLU A 206 -15.92 25.65 -8.30
CA GLU A 206 -16.68 25.59 -7.04
C GLU A 206 -17.75 24.47 -7.09
N GLU A 207 -18.45 24.31 -8.21
CA GLU A 207 -19.45 23.26 -8.39
C GLU A 207 -18.82 21.87 -8.30
N GLU A 208 -17.61 21.68 -8.82
CA GLU A 208 -16.89 20.41 -8.73
C GLU A 208 -16.37 20.12 -7.32
N PHE A 209 -16.03 21.17 -6.58
CA PHE A 209 -15.70 21.05 -5.17
C PHE A 209 -16.92 20.68 -4.33
N GLU A 210 -18.10 21.25 -4.62
CA GLU A 210 -19.37 20.85 -3.99
C GLU A 210 -19.69 19.35 -4.19
N ASP A 211 -19.36 18.79 -5.36
CA ASP A 211 -19.45 17.34 -5.59
C ASP A 211 -18.56 16.57 -4.57
N THR A 212 -17.41 17.10 -4.25
CA THR A 212 -16.50 16.49 -3.26
C THR A 212 -17.06 16.58 -1.84
N ILE A 213 -17.67 17.71 -1.47
CA ILE A 213 -18.31 17.88 -0.16
C ILE A 213 -19.50 16.92 0.00
N SER A 214 -20.25 16.68 -1.07
CA SER A 214 -21.43 15.84 -1.06
C SER A 214 -21.15 14.33 -1.06
N LEU A 215 -19.89 13.91 -1.19
CA LEU A 215 -19.49 12.51 -1.16
C LEU A 215 -19.21 12.03 0.26
#